data_f56b09054968e450df8e0da0a5e1527b
#
_entry.id   f56b09054968e450df8e0da0a5e1527b
#
_cell.length_a   1.000
_cell.length_b   1.000
_cell.length_c   1.000
_cell.angle_alpha   90.00
_cell.angle_beta   90.00
_cell.angle_gamma   90.00
#
_symmetry.space_group_name_H-M   'P 1'
#
loop_
_entity.id
_entity.type
_entity.pdbx_description
1 polymer ?
#
loop_
_entity_poly.entity_id
_entity_poly.type
_entity_poly.pdbx_seq_one_letter_code
_entity_poly.pdbx_strand_id
1 'polypeptide(L)'
;MKSLKTIYGSLCLLFVFNINAQTRVEVKLITPIEEDRGWCLDLRGGQNSGAPIGGLHGHTCYTYNGNGVTSDQAFVMENIYEQNEFRMVDFNDKCMTLYEPKDGSFISMETCDDREAQDFMFNEAGQIIPKMMPELCLTIHSVTLPGGGGNPVHLLRDLSFDACDSNINERQLWELRTEWTGPEKTTAERTYAVNPASTFGMGMGMGRLRP
;
A
#
# COMPACT_ATOMS: atom_id res chain seq x y z
N MET A 1 39.01 -36.60 -55.39
CA MET A 1 39.09 -35.86 -54.14
C MET A 1 37.81 -34.99 -54.00
N LYS A 2 36.85 -35.39 -53.19
CA LYS A 2 35.58 -34.63 -52.93
C LYS A 2 35.70 -33.89 -51.59
N SER A 3 35.68 -32.59 -51.69
CA SER A 3 35.73 -31.70 -50.47
C SER A 3 34.39 -31.72 -49.77
N LEU A 4 34.40 -32.15 -48.52
CA LEU A 4 33.25 -32.13 -47.62
C LEU A 4 33.16 -30.72 -46.92
N LYS A 5 32.15 -29.92 -47.27
CA LYS A 5 31.91 -28.63 -46.62
C LYS A 5 31.08 -28.88 -45.37
N THR A 6 31.69 -28.71 -44.21
CA THR A 6 31.03 -28.76 -42.90
C THR A 6 30.26 -27.46 -42.68
N ILE A 7 28.93 -27.53 -42.60
CA ILE A 7 28.05 -26.39 -42.24
C ILE A 7 27.93 -26.38 -40.73
N TYR A 8 28.55 -25.39 -40.07
CA TYR A 8 28.31 -25.09 -38.67
C TYR A 8 27.01 -24.31 -38.55
N GLY A 9 25.94 -25.00 -38.13
CA GLY A 9 24.70 -24.37 -37.75
C GLY A 9 24.86 -23.72 -36.35
N SER A 10 24.88 -22.40 -36.31
CA SER A 10 24.86 -21.66 -35.07
C SER A 10 23.44 -21.74 -34.47
N LEU A 11 23.29 -22.53 -33.40
CA LEU A 11 22.04 -22.61 -32.64
C LEU A 11 21.93 -21.39 -31.72
N CYS A 12 21.19 -20.37 -32.16
CA CYS A 12 20.89 -19.19 -31.36
C CYS A 12 19.84 -19.56 -30.32
N LEU A 13 20.26 -19.81 -29.07
CA LEU A 13 19.35 -19.98 -27.94
C LEU A 13 18.72 -18.63 -27.60
N LEU A 14 17.47 -18.45 -28.02
CA LEU A 14 16.66 -17.32 -27.57
C LEU A 14 16.26 -17.54 -26.11
N PHE A 15 16.97 -16.88 -25.18
CA PHE A 15 16.51 -16.75 -23.81
C PHE A 15 15.32 -15.80 -23.78
N VAL A 16 14.13 -16.36 -23.67
CA VAL A 16 12.91 -15.58 -23.37
C VAL A 16 12.99 -15.21 -21.90
N PHE A 17 13.41 -13.99 -21.61
CA PHE A 17 13.25 -13.41 -20.27
C PHE A 17 11.76 -13.12 -20.08
N ASN A 18 11.10 -13.94 -19.28
CA ASN A 18 9.78 -13.60 -18.77
C ASN A 18 9.96 -12.44 -17.78
N ILE A 19 9.74 -11.22 -18.23
CA ILE A 19 9.60 -10.06 -17.36
C ILE A 19 8.20 -10.19 -16.76
N ASN A 20 8.10 -10.82 -15.60
CA ASN A 20 6.87 -10.77 -14.81
C ASN A 20 6.73 -9.33 -14.34
N ALA A 21 5.78 -8.61 -14.91
CA ALA A 21 5.40 -7.30 -14.38
C ALA A 21 4.76 -7.54 -13.00
N GLN A 22 5.24 -6.83 -11.97
CA GLN A 22 4.69 -6.90 -10.63
C GLN A 22 3.25 -6.38 -10.63
N THR A 23 2.34 -7.15 -10.05
CA THR A 23 0.94 -6.75 -9.92
C THR A 23 0.79 -5.76 -8.77
N ARG A 24 0.34 -4.55 -9.10
CA ARG A 24 0.08 -3.48 -8.13
C ARG A 24 -1.27 -3.72 -7.46
N VAL A 25 -1.29 -3.78 -6.14
CA VAL A 25 -2.52 -3.86 -5.34
C VAL A 25 -2.53 -2.80 -4.26
N GLU A 26 -3.71 -2.29 -3.94
CA GLU A 26 -3.97 -1.62 -2.67
C GLU A 26 -4.47 -2.65 -1.65
N VAL A 27 -4.06 -2.48 -0.42
CA VAL A 27 -4.54 -3.26 0.73
C VAL A 27 -5.65 -2.45 1.38
N LYS A 28 -6.90 -2.87 1.13
CA LYS A 28 -8.10 -2.14 1.52
C LYS A 28 -8.85 -2.84 2.64
N LEU A 29 -9.36 -2.09 3.60
CA LEU A 29 -10.28 -2.61 4.62
C LEU A 29 -11.58 -3.08 3.96
N ILE A 30 -12.04 -4.30 4.26
CA ILE A 30 -13.24 -4.88 3.66
C ILE A 30 -14.46 -4.02 3.98
N THR A 31 -14.63 -3.66 5.25
CA THR A 31 -15.74 -2.82 5.71
C THR A 31 -15.38 -1.34 5.56
N PRO A 32 -16.18 -0.52 4.88
CA PRO A 32 -15.82 0.89 4.60
C PRO A 32 -15.93 1.83 5.81
N ILE A 33 -16.14 1.40 7.00
CA ILE A 33 -16.34 2.12 8.27
C ILE A 33 -16.34 3.66 8.11
N GLU A 34 -17.52 4.28 7.92
CA GLU A 34 -17.73 5.74 7.84
C GLU A 34 -16.96 6.46 6.69
N GLU A 35 -16.36 5.71 5.74
CA GLU A 35 -15.66 6.25 4.58
C GLU A 35 -16.01 5.42 3.32
N ASP A 36 -16.99 5.89 2.55
CA ASP A 36 -17.50 5.17 1.37
C ASP A 36 -16.44 4.95 0.28
N ARG A 37 -15.39 5.78 0.25
CA ARG A 37 -14.24 5.62 -0.63
C ARG A 37 -13.31 4.49 -0.18
N GLY A 38 -13.49 3.97 1.04
CA GLY A 38 -12.71 2.92 1.66
C GLY A 38 -11.44 3.41 2.35
N TRP A 39 -10.89 2.52 3.18
CA TRP A 39 -9.63 2.71 3.92
C TRP A 39 -8.55 1.84 3.31
N CYS A 40 -7.47 2.42 2.84
CA CYS A 40 -6.32 1.73 2.27
C CYS A 40 -5.07 1.93 3.13
N LEU A 41 -4.17 0.94 3.15
CA LEU A 41 -2.83 1.14 3.70
C LEU A 41 -2.11 2.16 2.84
N ASP A 42 -1.52 3.15 3.48
CA ASP A 42 -0.90 4.29 2.81
C ASP A 42 0.43 4.66 3.47
N LEU A 43 1.44 4.95 2.67
CA LEU A 43 2.75 5.39 3.14
C LEU A 43 2.65 6.83 3.67
N ARG A 44 2.77 6.99 4.97
CA ARG A 44 2.66 8.28 5.64
C ARG A 44 3.71 9.27 5.12
N GLY A 45 3.23 10.39 4.55
CA GLY A 45 4.11 11.41 3.98
C GLY A 45 4.64 11.10 2.58
N GLY A 46 4.21 10.01 1.96
CA GLY A 46 4.56 9.64 0.59
C GLY A 46 6.06 9.52 0.38
N GLN A 47 6.55 9.93 -0.78
CA GLN A 47 7.96 9.85 -1.20
C GLN A 47 8.97 10.47 -0.24
N ASN A 48 8.54 11.39 0.61
CA ASN A 48 9.42 12.12 1.54
C ASN A 48 9.42 11.54 2.95
N SER A 49 8.70 10.43 3.19
CA SER A 49 8.63 9.87 4.53
C SER A 49 9.90 9.11 4.87
N GLY A 50 10.81 9.79 5.53
CA GLY A 50 11.94 9.15 6.19
C GLY A 50 11.61 8.62 7.59
N ALA A 51 10.33 8.59 7.98
CA ALA A 51 9.93 8.19 9.33
C ALA A 51 9.73 6.66 9.40
N PRO A 52 10.62 5.90 10.06
CA PRO A 52 10.47 4.47 10.21
C PRO A 52 9.27 4.12 11.10
N ILE A 53 9.00 4.87 12.15
CA ILE A 53 7.92 4.61 13.11
C ILE A 53 6.62 5.23 12.63
N GLY A 54 5.53 4.44 12.60
CA GLY A 54 4.24 4.87 12.09
C GLY A 54 4.27 5.16 10.59
N GLY A 55 5.09 4.43 9.85
CA GLY A 55 5.29 4.61 8.40
C GLY A 55 4.05 4.31 7.56
N LEU A 56 3.09 3.51 8.07
CA LEU A 56 1.79 3.28 7.45
C LEU A 56 0.65 3.86 8.30
N HIS A 57 -0.39 4.26 7.61
CA HIS A 57 -1.66 4.63 8.20
C HIS A 57 -2.83 4.14 7.32
N GLY A 58 -4.03 4.09 7.86
CA GLY A 58 -5.25 4.00 7.06
C GLY A 58 -5.55 5.35 6.42
N HIS A 59 -5.75 5.38 5.12
CA HIS A 59 -6.07 6.57 4.36
C HIS A 59 -7.24 6.32 3.42
N THR A 60 -8.00 7.34 3.06
CA THR A 60 -8.97 7.25 1.97
C THR A 60 -8.30 6.65 0.73
N CYS A 61 -8.91 5.61 0.13
CA CYS A 61 -8.34 4.94 -1.05
C CYS A 61 -8.29 5.87 -2.26
N TYR A 62 -7.13 5.99 -2.90
CA TYR A 62 -6.95 6.84 -4.09
C TYR A 62 -7.56 6.25 -5.37
N THR A 63 -7.76 4.94 -5.44
CA THR A 63 -8.45 4.30 -6.59
C THR A 63 -9.84 4.83 -6.80
N TYR A 64 -10.50 5.33 -5.75
CA TYR A 64 -11.75 6.09 -5.86
C TYR A 64 -11.64 7.23 -6.87
N ASN A 65 -10.45 7.82 -7.08
CA ASN A 65 -10.21 8.85 -8.08
C ASN A 65 -10.11 8.36 -9.52
N GLY A 66 -10.19 7.05 -9.78
CA GLY A 66 -10.11 6.46 -11.12
C GLY A 66 -8.69 6.41 -11.69
N ASN A 67 -7.68 6.67 -10.88
CA ASN A 67 -6.27 6.75 -11.29
C ASN A 67 -5.51 5.42 -11.14
N GLY A 68 -6.21 4.33 -10.84
CA GLY A 68 -5.57 3.07 -10.46
C GLY A 68 -4.88 3.16 -9.10
N VAL A 69 -4.10 2.15 -8.74
CA VAL A 69 -3.38 2.10 -7.46
C VAL A 69 -2.18 3.05 -7.51
N THR A 70 -2.20 4.06 -6.65
CA THR A 70 -1.14 5.09 -6.59
C THR A 70 0.08 4.61 -5.83
N SER A 71 1.22 5.30 -6.01
CA SER A 71 2.51 4.92 -5.42
C SER A 71 2.47 4.73 -3.91
N ASP A 72 1.75 5.61 -3.21
CA ASP A 72 1.71 5.61 -1.74
C ASP A 72 0.86 4.47 -1.16
N GLN A 73 0.02 3.83 -2.00
CA GLN A 73 -0.87 2.72 -1.62
C GLN A 73 -0.56 1.42 -2.37
N ALA A 74 0.50 1.38 -3.18
CA ALA A 74 0.81 0.25 -4.05
C ALA A 74 1.74 -0.76 -3.39
N PHE A 75 1.25 -1.98 -3.21
CA PHE A 75 2.02 -3.14 -2.77
C PHE A 75 2.17 -4.15 -3.90
N VAL A 76 3.18 -5.03 -3.80
CA VAL A 76 3.44 -6.11 -4.75
C VAL A 76 2.63 -7.34 -4.35
N MET A 77 1.63 -7.72 -5.15
CA MET A 77 0.73 -8.83 -4.85
C MET A 77 1.46 -10.16 -4.71
N GLU A 78 2.41 -10.42 -5.59
CA GLU A 78 3.20 -11.65 -5.60
C GLU A 78 4.00 -11.81 -4.31
N ASN A 79 4.59 -10.73 -3.78
CA ASN A 79 5.33 -10.77 -2.52
C ASN A 79 4.40 -11.11 -1.34
N ILE A 80 3.18 -10.57 -1.32
CA ILE A 80 2.22 -10.85 -0.24
C ILE A 80 1.86 -12.34 -0.20
N TYR A 81 1.56 -12.95 -1.35
CA TYR A 81 1.12 -14.35 -1.38
C TYR A 81 2.25 -15.38 -1.36
N GLU A 82 3.39 -15.07 -1.99
CA GLU A 82 4.47 -16.03 -2.18
C GLU A 82 5.58 -15.91 -1.13
N GLN A 83 5.78 -14.69 -0.59
CA GLN A 83 6.87 -14.38 0.33
C GLN A 83 6.40 -13.92 1.71
N ASN A 84 5.08 -13.71 1.89
CA ASN A 84 4.48 -13.14 3.11
C ASN A 84 5.03 -11.75 3.46
N GLU A 85 5.41 -10.99 2.45
CA GLU A 85 6.04 -9.68 2.57
C GLU A 85 5.18 -8.59 1.95
N PHE A 86 4.88 -7.55 2.71
CA PHE A 86 4.17 -6.38 2.21
C PHE A 86 5.18 -5.33 1.72
N ARG A 87 5.70 -5.58 0.53
CA ARG A 87 6.66 -4.71 -0.17
C ARG A 87 5.93 -3.70 -1.04
N MET A 88 6.37 -2.44 -0.99
CA MET A 88 5.83 -1.41 -1.86
C MET A 88 6.40 -1.52 -3.29
N VAL A 89 5.56 -1.20 -4.30
CA VAL A 89 5.96 -1.28 -5.71
C VAL A 89 6.95 -0.18 -6.09
N ASP A 90 6.62 1.08 -5.80
CA ASP A 90 7.43 2.23 -6.24
C ASP A 90 8.53 2.60 -5.23
N PHE A 91 8.45 2.04 -4.04
CA PHE A 91 9.47 2.13 -2.99
C PHE A 91 9.97 0.72 -2.69
N ASN A 92 10.49 0.05 -3.70
CA ASN A 92 10.81 -1.39 -3.69
C ASN A 92 11.87 -1.82 -2.66
N ASP A 93 12.48 -0.87 -1.98
CA ASP A 93 13.33 -1.09 -0.82
C ASP A 93 12.58 -0.97 0.52
N LYS A 94 11.25 -0.73 0.49
CA LYS A 94 10.42 -0.55 1.69
C LYS A 94 9.44 -1.69 1.89
N CYS A 95 9.55 -2.31 3.06
CA CYS A 95 8.69 -3.39 3.53
C CYS A 95 8.01 -3.01 4.84
N MET A 96 6.74 -3.41 4.96
CA MET A 96 6.03 -3.34 6.22
C MET A 96 6.79 -4.12 7.28
N THR A 97 6.94 -3.53 8.47
CA THR A 97 7.72 -4.10 9.55
C THR A 97 6.98 -3.95 10.87
N LEU A 98 6.88 -5.03 11.64
CA LEU A 98 6.42 -4.99 13.03
C LEU A 98 7.50 -4.27 13.86
N TYR A 99 7.18 -3.10 14.41
CA TYR A 99 8.17 -2.29 15.10
C TYR A 99 8.65 -2.94 16.42
N GLU A 100 7.70 -3.47 17.18
CA GLU A 100 7.98 -4.19 18.44
C GLU A 100 7.06 -5.42 18.54
N PRO A 101 7.56 -6.57 19.05
CA PRO A 101 6.73 -7.77 19.20
C PRO A 101 5.84 -7.67 20.44
N LYS A 102 4.79 -6.85 20.37
CA LYS A 102 3.81 -6.66 21.45
C LYS A 102 2.47 -6.17 20.92
N ASP A 103 1.42 -6.37 21.70
CA ASP A 103 0.10 -5.77 21.48
C ASP A 103 0.19 -4.23 21.44
N GLY A 104 -0.55 -3.62 20.52
CA GLY A 104 -0.50 -2.18 20.24
C GLY A 104 0.77 -1.72 19.51
N SER A 105 1.55 -2.62 18.93
CA SER A 105 2.76 -2.26 18.18
C SER A 105 2.42 -1.47 16.93
N PHE A 106 3.18 -0.40 16.70
CA PHE A 106 3.10 0.36 15.45
C PHE A 106 3.69 -0.40 14.26
N ILE A 107 3.32 0.07 13.07
CA ILE A 107 3.89 -0.40 11.81
C ILE A 107 4.99 0.59 11.40
N SER A 108 6.18 0.07 11.10
CA SER A 108 7.23 0.83 10.41
C SER A 108 7.34 0.39 8.95
N MET A 109 7.95 1.26 8.14
CA MET A 109 8.34 0.96 6.76
C MET A 109 9.86 1.03 6.69
N GLU A 110 10.50 -0.13 6.62
CA GLU A 110 11.96 -0.24 6.69
C GLU A 110 12.52 -0.89 5.44
N THR A 111 13.84 -0.90 5.31
CA THR A 111 14.49 -1.61 4.21
C THR A 111 14.14 -3.10 4.28
N CYS A 112 13.74 -3.67 3.16
CA CYS A 112 13.45 -5.08 3.04
C CYS A 112 14.75 -5.90 3.24
N ASP A 113 14.77 -6.79 4.22
CA ASP A 113 15.95 -7.57 4.60
C ASP A 113 15.63 -9.01 5.06
N ASP A 114 14.44 -9.49 4.72
CA ASP A 114 13.94 -10.86 4.99
C ASP A 114 13.92 -11.24 6.49
N ARG A 115 13.93 -10.25 7.41
CA ARG A 115 13.85 -10.52 8.83
C ARG A 115 12.44 -10.91 9.26
N GLU A 116 12.33 -11.64 10.35
CA GLU A 116 11.11 -12.19 10.91
C GLU A 116 10.03 -11.12 11.19
N ALA A 117 10.46 -9.88 11.52
CA ALA A 117 9.57 -8.74 11.73
C ALA A 117 8.90 -8.23 10.44
N GLN A 118 9.29 -8.73 9.26
CA GLN A 118 8.71 -8.42 7.94
C GLN A 118 7.91 -9.59 7.36
N ASP A 119 7.76 -10.70 8.11
CA ASP A 119 7.05 -11.90 7.67
C ASP A 119 5.61 -11.89 8.20
N PHE A 120 4.65 -11.64 7.31
CA PHE A 120 3.24 -11.49 7.64
C PHE A 120 2.37 -12.48 6.87
N MET A 121 1.57 -13.24 7.56
CA MET A 121 0.54 -14.07 6.93
C MET A 121 -0.67 -13.21 6.54
N PHE A 122 -1.08 -13.28 5.27
CA PHE A 122 -2.37 -12.79 4.80
C PHE A 122 -3.29 -14.00 4.60
N ASN A 123 -4.21 -14.23 5.53
CA ASN A 123 -5.03 -15.44 5.53
C ASN A 123 -6.31 -15.28 4.70
N GLU A 124 -7.03 -16.40 4.48
CA GLU A 124 -8.26 -16.44 3.68
C GLU A 124 -9.41 -15.59 4.27
N ALA A 125 -9.38 -15.31 5.57
CA ALA A 125 -10.36 -14.44 6.21
C ALA A 125 -10.07 -12.94 5.95
N GLY A 126 -8.89 -12.61 5.43
CA GLY A 126 -8.46 -11.22 5.19
C GLY A 126 -7.69 -10.62 6.36
N GLN A 127 -7.23 -11.42 7.32
CA GLN A 127 -6.39 -10.92 8.40
C GLN A 127 -4.93 -10.85 7.96
N ILE A 128 -4.24 -9.78 8.37
CA ILE A 128 -2.79 -9.59 8.22
C ILE A 128 -2.16 -9.82 9.60
N ILE A 129 -1.37 -10.86 9.73
CA ILE A 129 -0.88 -11.42 11.00
C ILE A 129 0.64 -11.51 10.96
N PRO A 130 1.39 -10.86 11.89
CA PRO A 130 2.82 -11.07 12.01
C PRO A 130 3.09 -12.51 12.44
N LYS A 131 3.89 -13.27 11.69
CA LYS A 131 4.14 -14.68 12.02
C LYS A 131 4.83 -14.87 13.36
N MET A 132 5.66 -13.91 13.79
CA MET A 132 6.31 -13.94 15.10
C MET A 132 5.34 -13.66 16.26
N MET A 133 4.13 -13.12 15.99
CA MET A 133 3.11 -12.80 16.99
C MET A 133 1.72 -13.16 16.43
N PRO A 134 1.40 -14.47 16.31
CA PRO A 134 0.21 -14.95 15.59
C PRO A 134 -1.12 -14.59 16.26
N GLU A 135 -1.10 -14.10 17.48
CA GLU A 135 -2.27 -13.57 18.20
C GLU A 135 -2.63 -12.13 17.81
N LEU A 136 -1.79 -11.44 17.04
CA LEU A 136 -2.01 -10.05 16.63
C LEU A 136 -2.52 -9.95 15.21
N CYS A 137 -3.38 -8.98 14.96
CA CYS A 137 -3.95 -8.65 13.66
C CYS A 137 -3.73 -7.16 13.35
N LEU A 138 -3.43 -6.84 12.10
CA LEU A 138 -3.37 -5.44 11.66
C LEU A 138 -4.74 -4.80 11.84
N THR A 139 -4.79 -3.76 12.67
CA THR A 139 -6.02 -3.09 13.12
C THR A 139 -6.00 -1.61 12.71
N ILE A 140 -7.10 -1.15 12.10
CA ILE A 140 -7.32 0.29 11.91
C ILE A 140 -8.05 0.87 13.11
N HIS A 141 -7.57 2.00 13.63
CA HIS A 141 -8.17 2.65 14.81
C HIS A 141 -9.50 3.34 14.48
N SER A 142 -10.27 3.66 15.51
CA SER A 142 -11.58 4.28 15.36
C SER A 142 -11.53 5.81 15.18
N VAL A 143 -10.45 6.44 15.62
CA VAL A 143 -10.31 7.91 15.55
C VAL A 143 -9.98 8.33 14.13
N THR A 144 -10.84 9.14 13.54
CA THR A 144 -10.66 9.69 12.19
C THR A 144 -10.11 11.12 12.28
N LEU A 145 -9.08 11.38 11.48
CA LEU A 145 -8.44 12.69 11.36
C LEU A 145 -8.57 13.19 9.91
N PRO A 146 -8.64 14.51 9.68
CA PRO A 146 -8.58 15.06 8.34
C PRO A 146 -7.17 14.85 7.75
N GLY A 147 -7.13 14.38 6.51
CA GLY A 147 -5.91 14.27 5.72
C GLY A 147 -5.58 15.56 4.97
N GLY A 148 -4.57 15.48 4.11
CA GLY A 148 -4.23 16.56 3.17
C GLY A 148 -4.89 16.34 1.82
N GLY A 149 -5.47 17.40 1.24
CA GLY A 149 -6.02 17.36 -0.12
C GLY A 149 -7.36 16.62 -0.24
N GLY A 150 -7.78 16.45 -1.50
CA GLY A 150 -9.05 15.82 -1.85
C GLY A 150 -10.27 16.75 -1.73
N ASN A 151 -11.32 16.41 -2.49
CA ASN A 151 -12.66 16.99 -2.34
C ASN A 151 -13.70 15.89 -2.65
N PRO A 152 -14.38 15.35 -1.64
CA PRO A 152 -14.23 15.64 -0.19
C PRO A 152 -12.81 15.42 0.32
N VAL A 153 -12.46 16.10 1.43
CA VAL A 153 -11.13 15.94 2.06
C VAL A 153 -10.84 14.46 2.36
N HIS A 154 -9.59 14.05 2.14
CA HIS A 154 -9.16 12.69 2.51
C HIS A 154 -9.12 12.55 4.03
N LEU A 155 -9.36 11.35 4.51
CA LEU A 155 -9.38 11.02 5.92
C LEU A 155 -8.23 10.07 6.27
N LEU A 156 -7.79 10.14 7.52
CA LEU A 156 -6.70 9.35 8.08
C LEU A 156 -7.16 8.61 9.33
N ARG A 157 -6.61 7.42 9.56
CA ARG A 157 -6.69 6.66 10.81
C ARG A 157 -5.34 6.03 11.12
N ASP A 158 -4.97 5.98 12.37
CA ASP A 158 -3.78 5.24 12.78
C ASP A 158 -3.99 3.73 12.68
N LEU A 159 -2.88 3.01 12.61
CA LEU A 159 -2.80 1.54 12.54
C LEU A 159 -1.91 1.01 13.66
N SER A 160 -2.25 -0.18 14.15
CA SER A 160 -1.41 -0.97 15.03
C SER A 160 -1.64 -2.47 14.80
N PHE A 161 -0.79 -3.28 15.36
CA PHE A 161 -1.04 -4.71 15.53
C PHE A 161 -1.63 -4.93 16.92
N ASP A 162 -2.93 -5.19 16.99
CA ASP A 162 -3.66 -5.44 18.23
C ASP A 162 -4.10 -6.90 18.28
N ALA A 163 -4.49 -7.38 19.46
CA ALA A 163 -5.04 -8.73 19.60
C ALA A 163 -6.16 -8.97 18.58
N CYS A 164 -6.12 -10.13 17.89
CA CYS A 164 -7.17 -10.51 16.97
C CYS A 164 -8.49 -10.69 17.75
N ASP A 165 -9.51 -9.90 17.41
CA ASP A 165 -10.79 -9.89 18.12
C ASP A 165 -11.96 -9.92 17.13
N SER A 166 -12.77 -10.97 17.20
CA SER A 166 -13.96 -11.13 16.36
C SER A 166 -15.03 -10.05 16.57
N ASN A 167 -15.01 -9.35 17.70
CA ASN A 167 -15.95 -8.24 17.97
C ASN A 167 -15.58 -6.95 17.22
N ILE A 168 -14.37 -6.86 16.65
CA ILE A 168 -13.89 -5.72 15.87
C ILE A 168 -13.41 -6.12 14.48
N ASN A 169 -13.93 -7.24 13.93
CA ASN A 169 -13.56 -7.74 12.60
C ASN A 169 -13.64 -6.67 11.52
N GLU A 170 -14.62 -5.76 11.59
CA GLU A 170 -14.74 -4.67 10.63
C GLU A 170 -13.49 -3.76 10.58
N ARG A 171 -12.60 -3.82 11.58
CA ARG A 171 -11.35 -3.07 11.65
C ARG A 171 -10.09 -3.91 11.44
N GLN A 172 -10.22 -5.23 11.23
CA GLN A 172 -9.11 -6.17 11.13
C GLN A 172 -9.13 -7.02 9.86
N LEU A 173 -10.14 -6.85 8.99
CA LEU A 173 -10.26 -7.63 7.78
C LEU A 173 -9.97 -6.79 6.54
N TRP A 174 -8.99 -7.24 5.76
CA TRP A 174 -8.45 -6.56 4.60
C TRP A 174 -8.64 -7.38 3.33
N GLU A 175 -8.64 -6.73 2.19
CA GLU A 175 -8.64 -7.34 0.86
C GLU A 175 -7.60 -6.69 -0.04
N LEU A 176 -7.15 -7.43 -1.06
CA LEU A 176 -6.28 -6.88 -2.10
C LEU A 176 -7.13 -6.44 -3.29
N ARG A 177 -6.92 -5.23 -3.77
CA ARG A 177 -7.68 -4.66 -4.88
C ARG A 177 -6.76 -4.01 -5.90
N THR A 178 -7.00 -4.26 -7.20
CA THR A 178 -6.24 -3.69 -8.32
C THR A 178 -6.88 -2.44 -8.91
N GLU A 179 -8.20 -2.28 -8.71
CA GLU A 179 -8.98 -1.19 -9.28
C GLU A 179 -10.20 -0.87 -8.42
N TRP A 180 -10.77 0.31 -8.61
CA TRP A 180 -12.01 0.69 -7.93
C TRP A 180 -13.21 -0.12 -8.44
N THR A 181 -13.93 -0.77 -7.53
CA THR A 181 -15.12 -1.57 -7.81
C THR A 181 -16.41 -1.02 -7.19
N GLY A 182 -16.30 0.12 -6.51
CA GLY A 182 -17.44 0.77 -5.84
C GLY A 182 -18.34 1.59 -6.79
N PRO A 183 -19.28 2.36 -6.25
CA PRO A 183 -20.17 3.20 -7.04
C PRO A 183 -19.40 4.20 -7.89
N GLU A 184 -19.92 4.49 -9.09
CA GLU A 184 -19.32 5.48 -9.97
C GLU A 184 -19.28 6.85 -9.31
N LYS A 185 -18.18 7.56 -9.55
CA LYS A 185 -18.02 8.93 -9.09
C LYS A 185 -19.01 9.87 -9.76
N THR A 186 -19.44 10.85 -8.99
CA THR A 186 -20.15 12.00 -9.55
C THR A 186 -19.25 12.77 -10.51
N THR A 187 -19.82 13.53 -11.43
CA THR A 187 -19.06 14.36 -12.39
C THR A 187 -18.17 15.37 -11.68
N ALA A 188 -18.58 15.89 -10.52
CA ALA A 188 -17.79 16.82 -9.71
C ALA A 188 -16.52 16.15 -9.17
N GLU A 189 -16.61 14.91 -8.69
CA GLU A 189 -15.46 14.14 -8.18
C GLU A 189 -14.45 13.78 -9.26
N ARG A 190 -14.94 13.51 -10.51
CA ARG A 190 -14.04 13.24 -11.67
C ARG A 190 -13.20 14.45 -12.06
N THR A 191 -13.74 15.66 -11.93
CA THR A 191 -13.04 16.89 -12.32
C THR A 191 -11.82 17.16 -11.44
N TYR A 192 -11.84 16.75 -10.16
CA TYR A 192 -10.69 16.89 -9.26
C TYR A 192 -9.58 15.87 -9.54
N ALA A 193 -9.92 14.69 -10.05
CA ALA A 193 -8.94 13.65 -10.36
C ALA A 193 -8.01 14.02 -11.54
N VAL A 194 -8.42 14.92 -12.42
CA VAL A 194 -7.68 15.27 -13.65
C VAL A 194 -6.59 16.33 -13.41
N ASN A 195 -6.47 16.91 -12.20
CA ASN A 195 -5.48 17.97 -11.95
C ASN A 195 -4.70 17.78 -10.62
N PRO A 196 -3.94 16.69 -10.46
CA PRO A 196 -3.13 16.47 -9.26
C PRO A 196 -1.95 17.46 -9.14
N ALA A 197 -1.56 18.14 -10.23
CA ALA A 197 -0.43 19.05 -10.24
C ALA A 197 -0.70 20.44 -9.63
N SER A 198 -1.97 20.80 -9.37
CA SER A 198 -2.32 22.15 -8.90
C SER A 198 -2.40 22.29 -7.37
N THR A 199 -2.28 21.20 -6.62
CA THR A 199 -2.40 21.23 -5.15
C THR A 199 -1.05 21.28 -4.41
N PHE A 200 0.08 21.20 -5.10
CA PHE A 200 1.41 21.37 -4.51
C PHE A 200 1.96 22.78 -4.68
N GLY A 201 1.14 23.77 -4.60
CA GLY A 201 1.56 25.16 -4.72
C GLY A 201 0.81 26.08 -3.77
N MET A 202 1.56 26.59 -2.81
CA MET A 202 1.30 27.83 -2.06
C MET A 202 0.32 27.79 -0.89
N GLY A 203 0.92 27.83 0.26
CA GLY A 203 0.31 28.16 1.53
C GLY A 203 1.30 28.60 2.59
N MET A 204 2.47 29.14 2.24
CA MET A 204 3.25 29.93 3.19
C MET A 204 2.88 31.40 3.04
N GLY A 205 1.72 31.76 3.57
CA GLY A 205 1.37 33.14 3.86
C GLY A 205 2.20 33.64 5.04
N MET A 206 3.36 34.24 4.78
CA MET A 206 4.05 35.09 5.76
C MET A 206 3.13 36.26 6.16
N GLY A 207 2.50 36.13 7.34
CA GLY A 207 1.89 37.29 8.00
C GLY A 207 2.95 38.33 8.31
N ARG A 208 2.96 39.41 7.55
CA ARG A 208 3.70 40.64 7.92
C ARG A 208 3.02 41.23 9.14
N LEU A 209 3.68 41.17 10.26
CA LEU A 209 3.45 42.11 11.35
C LEU A 209 3.89 43.49 10.85
N ARG A 210 2.98 44.44 10.85
CA ARG A 210 3.29 45.87 10.74
C ARG A 210 3.24 46.53 12.12
N PRO A 211 4.03 47.54 12.34
CA PRO A 211 4.30 48.19 13.62
C PRO A 211 3.09 48.86 14.24
#